data_899b0dbb3acb81878bb53388511388da
#
_entry.id   899b0dbb3acb81878bb53388511388da
#
_cell.length_a   1.000
_cell.length_b   1.000
_cell.length_c   1.000
_cell.angle_alpha   90.00
_cell.angle_beta   90.00
_cell.angle_gamma   90.00
#
_symmetry.space_group_name_H-M   'P 1'
#
loop_
_entity.id
_entity.type
_entity.pdbx_description
1 polymer ?
#
loop_
_entity_poly.entity_id
_entity_poly.type
_entity_poly.pdbx_seq_one_letter_code
_entity_poly.pdbx_strand_id
1 'polypeptide(L)'
;MEHTPAPSVEVVLAGLLAQSKVLKLATAGGPVSPWITAAYFVEDGVAAVHLILERGGKGMKNISVNPRVAIAVDGNDPFQTFTQAEGTARVLEGETAAQALEKLKHKVPEIAPLLVGPHWVIRIEISRWLLTSFAHGWFPAKEIKP
;
A
#
# COMPACT_ATOMS: atom_id res chain seq x y z
N MET A 1 -38.30 9.18 9.25
CA MET A 1 -37.12 8.31 9.36
C MET A 1 -36.00 8.86 8.48
N GLU A 2 -34.92 9.32 9.08
CA GLU A 2 -33.82 9.86 8.32
C GLU A 2 -33.08 8.75 7.57
N HIS A 3 -32.88 8.97 6.31
CA HIS A 3 -32.18 8.02 5.46
C HIS A 3 -30.69 8.38 5.47
N THR A 4 -29.88 7.54 6.13
CA THR A 4 -28.43 7.73 6.08
C THR A 4 -27.94 7.25 4.70
N PRO A 5 -27.34 8.12 3.89
CA PRO A 5 -26.83 7.69 2.59
C PRO A 5 -25.73 6.66 2.77
N ALA A 6 -25.64 5.70 1.84
CA ALA A 6 -24.56 4.73 1.81
C ALA A 6 -23.22 5.47 1.67
N PRO A 7 -22.14 4.99 2.32
CA PRO A 7 -20.82 5.62 2.18
C PRO A 7 -20.32 5.51 0.74
N SER A 8 -19.57 6.50 0.31
CA SER A 8 -18.92 6.45 -1.00
C SER A 8 -17.80 5.41 -1.02
N VAL A 9 -17.45 4.96 -2.21
CA VAL A 9 -16.34 4.01 -2.41
C VAL A 9 -15.05 4.61 -1.86
N GLU A 10 -14.81 5.91 -2.11
CA GLU A 10 -13.62 6.62 -1.65
C GLU A 10 -13.54 6.69 -0.12
N VAL A 11 -14.64 6.92 0.56
CA VAL A 11 -14.68 6.94 2.04
C VAL A 11 -14.36 5.57 2.62
N VAL A 12 -14.90 4.50 2.05
CA VAL A 12 -14.63 3.14 2.51
C VAL A 12 -13.17 2.78 2.26
N LEU A 13 -12.62 3.12 1.10
CA LEU A 13 -11.21 2.90 0.81
C LEU A 13 -10.31 3.66 1.80
N ALA A 14 -10.56 4.94 1.99
CA ALA A 14 -9.77 5.75 2.93
C ALA A 14 -9.81 5.16 4.35
N GLY A 15 -10.98 4.70 4.80
CA GLY A 15 -11.12 4.05 6.10
C GLY A 15 -10.34 2.75 6.21
N LEU A 16 -10.37 1.93 5.17
CA LEU A 16 -9.61 0.68 5.12
C LEU A 16 -8.11 0.95 5.22
N LEU A 17 -7.60 1.92 4.47
CA LEU A 17 -6.18 2.28 4.50
C LEU A 17 -5.77 2.84 5.87
N ALA A 18 -6.60 3.71 6.46
CA ALA A 18 -6.31 4.31 7.76
C ALA A 18 -6.26 3.27 8.89
N GLN A 19 -7.10 2.24 8.83
CA GLN A 19 -7.17 1.19 9.83
C GLN A 19 -6.13 0.09 9.64
N SER A 20 -5.50 0.03 8.47
CA SER A 20 -4.56 -1.04 8.12
C SER A 20 -3.13 -0.54 8.29
N LYS A 21 -2.26 -1.39 8.81
CA LYS A 21 -0.84 -1.09 9.03
C LYS A 21 0.06 -1.84 8.06
N VAL A 22 -0.42 -2.93 7.48
CA VAL A 22 0.37 -3.86 6.65
C VAL A 22 -0.30 -3.99 5.29
N LEU A 23 0.52 -3.97 4.26
CA LEU A 23 0.12 -4.35 2.91
C LEU A 23 0.99 -5.51 2.41
N LYS A 24 0.53 -6.18 1.38
CA LYS A 24 1.34 -7.13 0.61
C LYS A 24 1.76 -6.45 -0.67
N LEU A 25 3.06 -6.50 -0.95
CA LEU A 25 3.69 -5.91 -2.12
C LEU A 25 4.15 -7.00 -3.05
N ALA A 26 3.66 -6.98 -4.28
CA ALA A 26 4.08 -7.90 -5.34
C ALA A 26 4.97 -7.17 -6.34
N THR A 27 6.10 -7.77 -6.65
CA THR A 27 7.07 -7.25 -7.63
C THR A 27 7.37 -8.31 -8.68
N ALA A 28 7.70 -7.86 -9.89
CA ALA A 28 7.92 -8.75 -11.02
C ALA A 28 8.95 -8.15 -12.01
N GLY A 29 9.42 -8.96 -12.95
CA GLY A 29 10.30 -8.50 -14.02
C GLY A 29 11.76 -8.35 -13.65
N GLY A 30 12.14 -8.68 -12.43
CA GLY A 30 13.52 -8.67 -11.96
C GLY A 30 14.09 -10.06 -11.75
N PRO A 31 15.27 -10.16 -11.10
CA PRO A 31 15.98 -11.47 -10.97
C PRO A 31 15.28 -12.45 -10.02
N VAL A 32 14.35 -11.99 -9.17
CA VAL A 32 13.63 -12.82 -8.21
C VAL A 32 12.12 -12.78 -8.48
N SER A 33 11.75 -12.60 -9.72
CA SER A 33 10.36 -12.47 -10.17
C SER A 33 9.65 -13.83 -10.27
N PRO A 34 8.36 -13.94 -9.88
CA PRO A 34 7.61 -12.96 -9.09
C PRO A 34 7.97 -13.06 -7.60
N TRP A 35 7.80 -11.97 -6.86
CA TRP A 35 8.06 -11.95 -5.42
C TRP A 35 6.97 -11.18 -4.69
N ILE A 36 6.65 -11.63 -3.48
CA ILE A 36 5.68 -10.96 -2.61
C ILE A 36 6.27 -10.79 -1.22
N THR A 37 6.02 -9.64 -0.60
CA THR A 37 6.45 -9.38 0.77
C THR A 37 5.39 -8.57 1.51
N ALA A 38 5.33 -8.74 2.82
CA ALA A 38 4.53 -7.89 3.69
C ALA A 38 5.35 -6.66 4.10
N ALA A 39 4.69 -5.51 4.19
CA ALA A 39 5.35 -4.28 4.60
C ALA A 39 4.39 -3.41 5.40
N TYR A 40 4.92 -2.73 6.42
CA TYR A 40 4.20 -1.64 7.06
C TYR A 40 4.12 -0.46 6.10
N PHE A 41 3.02 0.26 6.13
CA PHE A 41 2.81 1.38 5.22
C PHE A 41 2.09 2.54 5.88
N VAL A 42 2.22 3.70 5.28
CA VAL A 42 1.37 4.86 5.53
C VAL A 42 0.84 5.36 4.19
N GLU A 43 -0.44 5.67 4.15
CA GLU A 43 -1.08 6.22 2.95
C GLU A 43 -0.84 7.72 2.84
N ASP A 44 -0.84 8.21 1.60
CA ASP A 44 -0.88 9.63 1.26
C ASP A 44 -2.18 9.88 0.50
N GLY A 45 -3.26 10.09 1.26
CA GLY A 45 -4.62 10.06 0.71
C GLY A 45 -4.89 8.74 0.02
N VAL A 46 -5.39 8.79 -1.21
CA VAL A 46 -5.54 7.63 -2.10
C VAL A 46 -4.56 7.68 -3.28
N ALA A 47 -3.71 8.71 -3.33
CA ALA A 47 -2.78 8.93 -4.44
C ALA A 47 -1.57 8.01 -4.38
N ALA A 48 -1.11 7.69 -3.16
CA ALA A 48 0.12 6.94 -2.97
C ALA A 48 0.17 6.26 -1.62
N VAL A 49 1.11 5.34 -1.46
CA VAL A 49 1.51 4.78 -0.17
C VAL A 49 3.03 4.88 -0.03
N HIS A 50 3.49 5.03 1.21
CA HIS A 50 4.90 5.02 1.55
C HIS A 50 5.21 3.80 2.40
N LEU A 51 6.36 3.20 2.16
CA LEU A 51 6.86 2.05 2.92
C LEU A 51 8.37 2.02 2.89
N ILE A 52 8.97 1.10 3.63
CA ILE A 52 10.41 0.86 3.55
C ILE A 52 10.68 -0.54 3.01
N LEU A 53 11.76 -0.67 2.26
CA LEU A 53 12.27 -1.95 1.79
C LEU A 53 13.75 -2.07 2.13
N GLU A 54 14.19 -3.27 2.43
CA GLU A 54 15.59 -3.57 2.65
C GLU A 54 16.39 -3.28 1.37
N ARG A 55 17.54 -2.59 1.51
CA ARG A 55 18.34 -2.15 0.33
C ARG A 55 18.79 -3.30 -0.54
N GLY A 56 19.19 -4.42 0.03
CA GLY A 56 19.60 -5.61 -0.72
C GLY A 56 18.51 -6.65 -0.88
N GLY A 57 17.26 -6.32 -0.55
CA GLY A 57 16.16 -7.26 -0.56
C GLY A 57 15.69 -7.65 -1.96
N LYS A 58 14.95 -8.76 -2.01
CA LYS A 58 14.45 -9.32 -3.27
C LYS A 58 13.47 -8.41 -3.98
N GLY A 59 12.60 -7.73 -3.22
CA GLY A 59 11.67 -6.73 -3.78
C GLY A 59 12.41 -5.58 -4.43
N MET A 60 13.47 -5.05 -3.79
CA MET A 60 14.27 -3.97 -4.37
C MET A 60 15.01 -4.38 -5.64
N LYS A 61 15.50 -5.61 -5.70
CA LYS A 61 16.14 -6.14 -6.91
C LYS A 61 15.18 -6.16 -8.08
N ASN A 62 13.92 -6.54 -7.84
CA ASN A 62 12.89 -6.51 -8.87
C ASN A 62 12.52 -5.08 -9.26
N ILE A 63 12.30 -4.19 -8.29
CA ILE A 63 11.90 -2.80 -8.53
C ILE A 63 12.94 -2.04 -9.34
N SER A 64 14.23 -2.30 -9.10
CA SER A 64 15.30 -1.64 -9.86
C SER A 64 15.31 -2.01 -11.35
N VAL A 65 14.70 -3.14 -11.71
CA VAL A 65 14.53 -3.55 -13.11
C VAL A 65 13.15 -3.15 -13.64
N ASN A 66 12.10 -3.35 -12.82
CA ASN A 66 10.73 -3.03 -13.19
C ASN A 66 10.04 -2.34 -12.01
N PRO A 67 9.79 -1.02 -12.12
CA PRO A 67 9.18 -0.28 -11.01
C PRO A 67 7.67 -0.50 -10.88
N ARG A 68 7.03 -1.17 -11.82
CA ARG A 68 5.59 -1.48 -11.72
C ARG A 68 5.37 -2.55 -10.65
N VAL A 69 4.43 -2.25 -9.75
CA VAL A 69 4.13 -3.11 -8.62
C VAL A 69 2.62 -3.26 -8.44
N ALA A 70 2.24 -4.27 -7.69
CA ALA A 70 0.88 -4.42 -7.21
C ALA A 70 0.88 -4.51 -5.69
N ILE A 71 -0.19 -4.04 -5.07
CA ILE A 71 -0.36 -4.16 -3.62
C ILE A 71 -1.74 -4.72 -3.30
N ALA A 72 -1.85 -5.32 -2.12
CA ALA A 72 -3.11 -5.73 -1.54
C ALA A 72 -3.15 -5.29 -0.08
N VAL A 73 -4.30 -4.77 0.34
CA VAL A 73 -4.59 -4.48 1.74
C VAL A 73 -5.83 -5.28 2.11
N ASP A 74 -5.66 -6.26 2.96
CA ASP A 74 -6.71 -7.20 3.31
C ASP A 74 -6.66 -7.56 4.80
N GLY A 75 -7.76 -8.12 5.29
CA GLY A 75 -7.79 -8.79 6.59
C GLY A 75 -7.48 -10.28 6.44
N ASN A 76 -7.92 -11.08 7.40
CA ASN A 76 -7.70 -12.53 7.41
C ASN A 76 -8.81 -13.32 6.69
N ASP A 77 -9.81 -12.62 6.17
CA ASP A 77 -11.00 -13.23 5.56
C ASP A 77 -11.31 -12.51 4.24
N PRO A 78 -11.37 -13.22 3.09
CA PRO A 78 -11.68 -12.59 1.80
C PRO A 78 -13.11 -12.04 1.72
N PHE A 79 -14.00 -12.41 2.63
CA PHE A 79 -15.33 -11.79 2.71
C PHE A 79 -15.32 -10.43 3.40
N GLN A 80 -14.27 -10.09 4.13
CA GLN A 80 -14.07 -8.73 4.64
C GLN A 80 -13.68 -7.80 3.48
N THR A 81 -13.96 -6.52 3.66
CA THR A 81 -13.57 -5.52 2.66
C THR A 81 -12.05 -5.54 2.46
N PHE A 82 -11.62 -5.59 1.21
CA PHE A 82 -10.21 -5.56 0.86
C PHE A 82 -10.00 -4.77 -0.42
N THR A 83 -8.76 -4.36 -0.66
CA THR A 83 -8.40 -3.64 -1.87
C THR A 83 -7.13 -4.19 -2.49
N GLN A 84 -7.06 -4.04 -3.80
CA GLN A 84 -5.87 -4.29 -4.60
C GLN A 84 -5.56 -3.01 -5.37
N ALA A 85 -4.29 -2.78 -5.67
CA ALA A 85 -3.91 -1.63 -6.48
C ALA A 85 -2.74 -1.96 -7.39
N GLU A 86 -2.64 -1.20 -8.46
CA GLU A 86 -1.47 -1.15 -9.34
C GLU A 86 -0.81 0.20 -9.16
N GLY A 87 0.51 0.21 -9.18
CA GLY A 87 1.26 1.45 -9.03
C GLY A 87 2.68 1.35 -9.54
N THR A 88 3.39 2.46 -9.39
CA THR A 88 4.79 2.58 -9.76
C THR A 88 5.60 2.99 -8.54
N ALA A 89 6.62 2.21 -8.23
CA ALA A 89 7.50 2.44 -7.10
C ALA A 89 8.66 3.34 -7.47
N ARG A 90 9.03 4.25 -6.56
CA ARG A 90 10.27 5.02 -6.67
C ARG A 90 10.90 5.22 -5.30
N VAL A 91 12.21 5.31 -5.30
CA VAL A 91 12.98 5.60 -4.08
C VAL A 91 12.89 7.09 -3.79
N LEU A 92 12.54 7.44 -2.57
CA LEU A 92 12.60 8.81 -2.07
C LEU A 92 13.96 9.08 -1.46
N GLU A 93 14.41 10.34 -1.55
CA GLU A 93 15.69 10.78 -1.01
C GLU A 93 15.50 12.12 -0.28
N GLY A 94 16.46 12.44 0.59
CA GLY A 94 16.52 13.73 1.28
C GLY A 94 15.32 14.01 2.16
N GLU A 95 14.84 15.25 2.12
CA GLU A 95 13.74 15.76 2.94
C GLU A 95 12.43 15.00 2.70
N THR A 96 12.16 14.66 1.43
CA THR A 96 10.95 13.93 1.06
C THR A 96 10.91 12.55 1.72
N ALA A 97 12.05 11.86 1.72
CA ALA A 97 12.18 10.57 2.41
C ALA A 97 12.01 10.72 3.91
N ALA A 98 12.63 11.74 4.50
CA ALA A 98 12.54 12.00 5.94
C ALA A 98 11.11 12.27 6.37
N GLN A 99 10.36 13.08 5.62
CA GLN A 99 8.97 13.39 5.93
C GLN A 99 8.06 12.15 5.81
N ALA A 100 8.25 11.35 4.78
CA ALA A 100 7.49 10.11 4.60
C ALA A 100 7.77 9.13 5.74
N LEU A 101 9.04 9.00 6.13
CA LEU A 101 9.44 8.12 7.24
C LEU A 101 8.84 8.57 8.57
N GLU A 102 8.79 9.87 8.85
CA GLU A 102 8.17 10.39 10.07
C GLU A 102 6.66 10.06 10.11
N LYS A 103 5.96 10.20 9.01
CA LYS A 103 4.54 9.81 8.93
C LYS A 103 4.35 8.32 9.15
N LEU A 104 5.23 7.50 8.57
CA LEU A 104 5.19 6.05 8.74
C LEU A 104 5.44 5.65 10.19
N LYS A 105 6.43 6.24 10.84
CA LYS A 105 6.73 6.01 12.25
C LYS A 105 5.59 6.44 13.17
N HIS A 106 4.92 7.53 12.83
CA HIS A 106 3.77 8.01 13.61
C HIS A 106 2.58 7.04 13.51
N LYS A 107 2.28 6.56 12.31
CA LYS A 107 1.20 5.58 12.11
C LYS A 107 1.55 4.21 12.70
N VAL A 108 2.79 3.77 12.53
CA VAL A 108 3.25 2.42 12.88
C VAL A 108 4.52 2.51 13.74
N PRO A 109 4.39 2.82 15.05
CA PRO A 109 5.56 2.89 15.93
C PRO A 109 6.35 1.57 15.99
N GLU A 110 5.69 0.44 15.76
CA GLU A 110 6.29 -0.90 15.74
C GLU A 110 7.36 -1.09 14.67
N ILE A 111 7.46 -0.16 13.71
CA ILE A 111 8.45 -0.26 12.62
C ILE A 111 9.89 -0.03 13.09
N ALA A 112 10.09 0.53 14.28
CA ALA A 112 11.41 0.96 14.76
C ALA A 112 12.50 -0.13 14.63
N PRO A 113 12.28 -1.41 14.98
CA PRO A 113 13.29 -2.44 14.81
C PRO A 113 13.73 -2.66 13.36
N LEU A 114 12.85 -2.40 12.40
CA LEU A 114 13.13 -2.58 10.97
C LEU A 114 13.99 -1.44 10.41
N LEU A 115 14.10 -0.32 11.12
CA LEU A 115 14.88 0.83 10.69
C LEU A 115 16.37 0.71 11.03
N VAL A 116 16.75 -0.31 11.80
CA VAL A 116 18.14 -0.51 12.23
C VAL A 116 19.01 -0.95 11.05
N GLY A 117 18.48 -1.76 10.13
CA GLY A 117 19.21 -2.21 8.95
C GLY A 117 19.15 -1.19 7.79
N PRO A 118 19.98 -1.41 6.75
CA PRO A 118 19.94 -0.53 5.58
C PRO A 118 18.62 -0.67 4.84
N HIS A 119 17.96 0.44 4.60
CA HIS A 119 16.65 0.48 3.96
C HIS A 119 16.52 1.67 3.03
N TRP A 120 15.56 1.56 2.09
CA TRP A 120 15.10 2.66 1.25
C TRP A 120 13.68 3.02 1.64
N VAL A 121 13.38 4.31 1.61
CA VAL A 121 11.99 4.80 1.69
C VAL A 121 11.42 4.81 0.29
N ILE A 122 10.30 4.13 0.10
CA ILE A 122 9.68 3.92 -1.19
C ILE A 122 8.33 4.60 -1.23
N ARG A 123 8.06 5.34 -2.29
CA ARG A 123 6.74 5.84 -2.63
C ARG A 123 6.17 5.02 -3.78
N ILE A 124 4.93 4.53 -3.61
CA ILE A 124 4.19 3.86 -4.67
C ILE A 124 3.08 4.80 -5.10
N GLU A 125 3.22 5.35 -6.29
CA GLU A 125 2.18 6.15 -6.95
C GLU A 125 1.12 5.19 -7.45
N ILE A 126 -0.11 5.35 -7.01
CA ILE A 126 -1.21 4.46 -7.36
C ILE A 126 -1.83 4.89 -8.68
N SER A 127 -1.91 3.98 -9.64
CA SER A 127 -2.64 4.21 -10.89
C SER A 127 -4.11 3.85 -10.79
N ARG A 128 -4.45 2.82 -10.04
CA ARG A 128 -5.84 2.47 -9.74
C ARG A 128 -5.95 1.57 -8.52
N TRP A 129 -7.07 1.72 -7.81
CA TRP A 129 -7.51 0.81 -6.75
C TRP A 129 -8.69 -0.01 -7.25
N LEU A 130 -8.77 -1.26 -6.82
CA LEU A 130 -9.95 -2.10 -6.93
C LEU A 130 -10.41 -2.44 -5.51
N LEU A 131 -11.61 -2.00 -5.16
CA LEU A 131 -12.17 -2.20 -3.82
C LEU A 131 -13.31 -3.22 -3.88
N THR A 132 -13.17 -4.31 -3.15
CA THR A 132 -14.17 -5.35 -3.01
C THR A 132 -14.80 -5.28 -1.63
N SER A 133 -16.11 -5.22 -1.57
CA SER A 133 -16.84 -5.24 -0.30
C SER A 133 -18.17 -5.95 -0.48
N PHE A 134 -18.26 -7.15 0.03
CA PHE A 134 -19.52 -7.91 0.01
C PHE A 134 -20.58 -7.24 0.87
N ALA A 135 -20.18 -6.63 1.99
CA ALA A 135 -21.10 -5.91 2.87
C ALA A 135 -21.80 -4.74 2.16
N HIS A 136 -21.15 -4.11 1.20
CA HIS A 136 -21.70 -3.01 0.41
C HIS A 136 -22.27 -3.45 -0.94
N GLY A 137 -22.19 -4.74 -1.27
CA GLY A 137 -22.59 -5.26 -2.57
C GLY A 137 -21.63 -4.91 -3.71
N TRP A 138 -20.38 -4.60 -3.39
CA TRP A 138 -19.34 -4.23 -4.37
C TRP A 138 -18.54 -5.47 -4.81
N PHE A 139 -19.22 -6.34 -5.51
CA PHE A 139 -18.64 -7.49 -6.17
C PHE A 139 -19.37 -7.67 -7.52
N PRO A 140 -18.69 -7.52 -8.66
CA PRO A 140 -17.25 -7.26 -8.81
C PRO A 140 -16.79 -5.92 -8.21
N ALA A 141 -15.48 -5.80 -8.04
CA ALA A 141 -14.84 -4.67 -7.36
C ALA A 141 -15.18 -3.32 -8.01
N LYS A 142 -15.19 -2.27 -7.19
CA LYS A 142 -15.28 -0.88 -7.65
C LYS A 142 -13.89 -0.34 -7.93
N GLU A 143 -13.74 0.36 -9.05
CA GLU A 143 -12.47 0.97 -9.44
C GLU A 143 -12.41 2.42 -8.99
N ILE A 144 -11.25 2.83 -8.44
CA ILE A 144 -10.93 4.21 -8.08
C ILE A 144 -9.60 4.57 -8.75
N LYS A 145 -9.63 5.63 -9.57
CA LYS A 145 -8.41 6.21 -10.16
C LYS A 145 -8.13 7.52 -9.45
N PRO A 146 -7.02 7.59 -8.71
CA PRO A 146 -6.64 8.82 -8.01
C PRO A 146 -6.33 9.97 -8.97
#